data_23e196ed9b911c19eb4d7a3d607ef8a2
#
_entry.id   23e196ed9b911c19eb4d7a3d607ef8a2
#
_cell.length_a   1.000
_cell.length_b   1.000
_cell.length_c   1.000
_cell.angle_alpha   90.00
_cell.angle_beta   90.00
_cell.angle_gamma   90.00
#
_symmetry.space_group_name_H-M   'P 1'
#
loop_
_entity.id
_entity.type
_entity.pdbx_description
1 polymer ?
#
loop_
_entity_poly.entity_id
_entity_poly.type
_entity_poly.pdbx_seq_one_letter_code
_entity_poly.pdbx_strand_id
1 'polypeptide(L)'
;MMLSTIGIFSLMNPVQAQEGNGNKIHFINVSPTNLGSDAILLESNGHYAMIDTGEDYDFPDDSDSRYPYREGDNTDYRNVMTERVMRHLKNVGVETLDFILITHAHSDHIGNADELMETFNVNKVYMKRYSDSRITDKDRLWDSQYDYDKVLAVANQKGIPVIQDISKEQAHFSLGDMDIQLFNYENKYTNGQLTPVVDDNSNSIISVITVNGKKIFSAGDLNNLDYRNEDYYGPIIGKVVMMKFNHHFDADFSNTYNFLQNLQPSLVVQTSSNNPWKNNQLATDVINQLKSYGAQLIKASSAEYDATVFDIRTDGFTNISTQYPKIPSFTAKWYVEDDVWKYRYTSGEHAIGWSEIAGRYYFFEGNGAMLESQWKKWRGRWFYLQDSGEMATKWKFINDSWYLFNNYGQMETGWASSDGQWYYLSKDGDMQKGWKWIDQAWYYFAESGEMKTGWIKDKDNWYYLNSDGKMKTGELQLDKQEYVLANDGHMLTGWNGNYYYRTSGERAKESWTEIDAKWYYFKANGELLKSRKTPDGYTVDAKGVWLKDIPQEVKKVQKETEKARTTTVENALKNNSIEKDHRRENETHDANPSSVLEKHSNEENHLSSTPKQSEE
;
A
#
# COMPACT_ATOMS: atom_id res chain seq x y z
N MET A 1 -5.55 -50.53 6.29
CA MET A 1 -4.21 -50.73 5.75
C MET A 1 -3.87 -49.41 5.04
N MET A 2 -3.32 -48.47 5.79
CA MET A 2 -2.89 -47.16 5.24
C MET A 2 -1.42 -47.31 4.81
N LEU A 3 -1.15 -47.10 3.55
CA LEU A 3 0.23 -46.95 3.07
C LEU A 3 0.59 -45.47 3.16
N SER A 4 1.48 -45.16 4.08
CA SER A 4 2.18 -43.90 4.17
C SER A 4 3.27 -43.85 3.10
N THR A 5 3.11 -42.96 2.12
CA THR A 5 4.20 -42.62 1.19
C THR A 5 5.14 -41.64 1.89
N ILE A 6 6.25 -42.16 2.37
CA ILE A 6 7.40 -41.37 2.84
C ILE A 6 8.04 -40.73 1.62
N GLY A 7 7.90 -39.42 1.49
CA GLY A 7 8.65 -38.63 0.53
C GLY A 7 10.14 -38.69 0.86
N ILE A 8 10.93 -39.24 -0.04
CA ILE A 8 12.39 -39.26 0.06
C ILE A 8 12.86 -37.82 -0.23
N PHE A 9 13.12 -37.06 0.83
CA PHE A 9 13.98 -35.90 0.72
C PHE A 9 15.37 -36.40 0.36
N SER A 10 15.79 -36.18 -0.87
CA SER A 10 17.18 -36.32 -1.25
C SER A 10 17.98 -35.29 -0.45
N LEU A 11 18.62 -35.76 0.61
CA LEU A 11 19.66 -35.01 1.31
C LEU A 11 20.74 -34.73 0.25
N MET A 12 20.76 -33.52 -0.29
CA MET A 12 21.95 -33.02 -0.96
C MET A 12 23.04 -33.06 0.12
N ASN A 13 24.05 -33.88 -0.13
CA ASN A 13 25.24 -33.88 0.72
C ASN A 13 25.74 -32.44 0.79
N PRO A 14 26.01 -31.88 1.97
CA PRO A 14 26.72 -30.63 2.06
C PRO A 14 28.01 -30.81 1.27
N VAL A 15 28.30 -29.91 0.35
CA VAL A 15 29.61 -29.84 -0.29
C VAL A 15 30.58 -29.82 0.89
N GLN A 16 31.39 -30.90 1.02
CA GLN A 16 32.43 -30.91 2.04
C GLN A 16 33.26 -29.65 1.76
N ALA A 17 33.17 -28.71 2.70
CA ALA A 17 34.04 -27.56 2.71
C ALA A 17 35.46 -28.13 2.66
N GLN A 18 36.14 -27.94 1.54
CA GLN A 18 37.53 -28.23 1.45
C GLN A 18 38.18 -27.40 2.56
N GLU A 19 38.84 -28.04 3.50
CA GLU A 19 39.63 -27.35 4.55
C GLU A 19 40.63 -26.41 3.86
N GLY A 20 40.18 -25.23 3.50
CA GLY A 20 40.97 -24.13 3.02
C GLY A 20 40.92 -23.03 4.07
N ASN A 21 42.02 -22.89 4.80
CA ASN A 21 42.32 -21.68 5.56
C ASN A 21 42.21 -20.48 4.63
N GLY A 22 40.97 -19.95 4.44
CA GLY A 22 40.72 -18.92 3.46
C GLY A 22 39.98 -17.72 4.09
N ASN A 23 40.43 -16.56 3.71
CA ASN A 23 39.75 -15.31 4.01
C ASN A 23 38.89 -14.94 2.79
N LYS A 24 37.58 -14.78 2.98
CA LYS A 24 36.65 -14.45 1.92
C LYS A 24 35.76 -13.28 2.29
N ILE A 25 35.29 -12.58 1.28
CA ILE A 25 34.24 -11.58 1.39
C ILE A 25 33.14 -11.92 0.37
N HIS A 26 31.92 -11.99 0.84
CA HIS A 26 30.75 -12.36 0.05
C HIS A 26 29.81 -11.17 0.00
N PHE A 27 29.61 -10.61 -1.17
CA PHE A 27 28.57 -9.62 -1.40
C PHE A 27 27.33 -10.39 -1.84
N ILE A 28 26.29 -10.40 -1.00
CA ILE A 28 25.02 -11.04 -1.36
C ILE A 28 24.44 -10.30 -2.55
N ASN A 29 24.14 -11.03 -3.61
CA ASN A 29 23.70 -10.44 -4.86
C ASN A 29 22.28 -9.94 -4.76
N VAL A 30 22.05 -8.69 -5.15
CA VAL A 30 20.71 -8.18 -5.42
C VAL A 30 20.11 -8.86 -6.65
N SER A 31 18.77 -8.87 -6.78
CA SER A 31 18.13 -9.37 -8.01
C SER A 31 18.45 -8.44 -9.20
N PRO A 32 18.37 -8.91 -10.46
CA PRO A 32 18.65 -8.08 -11.64
C PRO A 32 17.73 -6.86 -11.80
N THR A 33 16.66 -6.76 -11.04
CA THR A 33 15.70 -5.63 -11.05
C THR A 33 15.78 -4.76 -9.81
N ASN A 34 16.61 -5.10 -8.83
CA ASN A 34 16.74 -4.42 -7.55
C ASN A 34 17.45 -3.07 -7.69
N LEU A 35 17.02 -2.06 -6.95
CA LEU A 35 17.61 -0.72 -6.96
C LEU A 35 18.93 -0.66 -6.18
N GLY A 36 19.00 -1.29 -5.02
CA GLY A 36 20.18 -1.38 -4.16
C GLY A 36 19.81 -1.99 -2.82
N SER A 37 20.75 -2.71 -2.20
CA SER A 37 20.66 -3.23 -0.84
C SER A 37 22.00 -3.85 -0.44
N ASP A 38 22.39 -3.77 0.83
CA ASP A 38 23.68 -4.24 1.33
C ASP A 38 23.54 -5.42 2.30
N ALA A 39 24.13 -6.54 1.92
CA ALA A 39 24.38 -7.66 2.83
C ALA A 39 25.73 -8.28 2.51
N ILE A 40 26.69 -8.21 3.44
CA ILE A 40 28.06 -8.63 3.22
C ILE A 40 28.46 -9.63 4.28
N LEU A 41 28.80 -10.86 3.88
CA LEU A 41 29.33 -11.88 4.78
C LEU A 41 30.88 -11.85 4.73
N LEU A 42 31.50 -11.77 5.88
CA LEU A 42 32.93 -11.99 6.09
C LEU A 42 33.15 -13.43 6.57
N GLU A 43 34.07 -14.12 5.96
CA GLU A 43 34.52 -15.47 6.34
C GLU A 43 36.03 -15.48 6.57
N SER A 44 36.48 -15.90 7.74
CA SER A 44 37.91 -16.02 8.07
C SER A 44 38.17 -17.18 9.02
N ASN A 45 38.82 -18.24 8.54
CA ASN A 45 39.21 -19.40 9.36
C ASN A 45 38.07 -20.03 10.15
N GLY A 46 36.86 -20.14 9.56
CA GLY A 46 35.68 -20.68 10.23
C GLY A 46 34.94 -19.70 11.14
N HIS A 47 35.35 -18.44 11.17
CA HIS A 47 34.63 -17.35 11.80
C HIS A 47 33.81 -16.59 10.74
N TYR A 48 32.61 -16.18 11.11
CA TYR A 48 31.65 -15.50 10.22
C TYR A 48 31.08 -14.25 10.87
N ALA A 49 30.88 -13.20 10.07
CA ALA A 49 30.23 -11.98 10.51
C ALA A 49 29.49 -11.31 9.34
N MET A 50 28.44 -10.55 9.66
CA MET A 50 27.73 -9.75 8.68
C MET A 50 28.08 -8.26 8.84
N ILE A 51 28.24 -7.56 7.70
CA ILE A 51 28.15 -6.10 7.61
C ILE A 51 26.92 -5.81 6.78
N ASP A 52 25.93 -5.18 7.39
CA ASP A 52 24.57 -5.01 6.91
C ASP A 52 23.90 -6.34 6.56
N THR A 53 22.59 -6.34 6.42
CA THR A 53 21.80 -7.57 6.32
C THR A 53 20.82 -7.57 5.15
N GLY A 54 20.68 -6.42 4.47
CA GLY A 54 19.79 -6.24 3.33
C GLY A 54 18.34 -6.01 3.71
N GLU A 55 17.56 -5.63 2.73
CA GLU A 55 16.13 -5.35 2.81
C GLU A 55 15.35 -6.61 3.17
N ASP A 56 14.39 -6.49 4.07
CA ASP A 56 13.40 -7.51 4.36
C ASP A 56 12.04 -7.20 3.69
N TYR A 57 10.97 -7.86 4.14
CA TYR A 57 9.61 -7.65 3.63
C TYR A 57 8.70 -6.99 4.67
N ASP A 58 9.21 -6.70 5.86
CA ASP A 58 8.44 -6.12 6.95
C ASP A 58 8.45 -4.59 6.88
N PHE A 59 7.31 -3.99 7.13
CA PHE A 59 7.16 -2.54 7.21
C PHE A 59 5.90 -2.23 8.02
N PRO A 60 5.81 -1.01 8.58
CA PRO A 60 4.66 -0.60 9.37
C PRO A 60 3.38 -0.53 8.53
N ASP A 61 2.28 -1.05 9.09
CA ASP A 61 0.95 -1.08 8.46
C ASP A 61 -0.02 -0.05 9.06
N ASP A 62 0.47 0.96 9.80
CA ASP A 62 -0.30 1.94 10.58
C ASP A 62 -1.12 1.36 11.75
N SER A 63 -0.97 0.09 12.11
CA SER A 63 -1.67 -0.48 13.27
C SER A 63 -1.09 0.03 14.58
N ASP A 64 0.19 0.39 14.60
CA ASP A 64 0.89 0.99 15.73
C ASP A 64 1.23 2.45 15.44
N SER A 65 0.67 3.36 16.25
CA SER A 65 0.89 4.80 16.09
C SER A 65 2.35 5.26 16.30
N ARG A 66 3.22 4.41 16.83
CA ARG A 66 4.66 4.68 16.92
C ARG A 66 5.32 4.64 15.55
N TYR A 67 4.77 3.84 14.64
CA TYR A 67 5.28 3.60 13.29
C TYR A 67 4.21 3.94 12.25
N PRO A 68 3.95 5.25 12.03
CA PRO A 68 2.99 5.67 11.03
C PRO A 68 3.50 5.33 9.64
N TYR A 69 2.60 4.90 8.76
CA TYR A 69 2.92 4.84 7.34
C TYR A 69 3.36 6.22 6.83
N ARG A 70 4.42 6.28 6.06
CA ARG A 70 4.94 7.51 5.43
C ARG A 70 4.91 7.37 3.91
N GLU A 71 4.54 8.46 3.25
CA GLU A 71 4.56 8.53 1.79
C GLU A 71 6.04 8.61 1.35
N GLY A 72 6.58 7.53 0.88
CA GLY A 72 8.02 7.41 0.60
C GLY A 72 8.64 6.15 1.19
N ASP A 73 7.93 5.44 2.08
CA ASP A 73 8.28 4.09 2.46
C ASP A 73 8.28 3.25 1.18
N ASN A 74 9.44 3.22 0.55
CA ASN A 74 9.70 2.50 -0.69
C ASN A 74 10.15 1.09 -0.40
N THR A 75 9.40 0.34 0.39
CA THR A 75 9.59 -1.10 0.41
C THR A 75 9.20 -1.61 -0.97
N ASP A 76 10.16 -1.57 -1.86
CA ASP A 76 10.05 -2.19 -3.15
C ASP A 76 10.38 -3.68 -2.94
N TYR A 77 9.37 -4.55 -2.99
CA TYR A 77 9.57 -6.01 -2.87
C TYR A 77 10.68 -6.54 -3.76
N ARG A 78 11.04 -5.82 -4.82
CA ARG A 78 12.18 -6.13 -5.67
C ARG A 78 13.51 -5.99 -4.94
N ASN A 79 13.54 -5.26 -3.83
CA ASN A 79 14.74 -5.05 -3.02
C ASN A 79 14.91 -6.11 -1.92
N VAL A 80 13.86 -6.86 -1.59
CA VAL A 80 13.91 -7.89 -0.55
C VAL A 80 14.99 -8.94 -0.84
N MET A 81 15.83 -9.18 0.16
CA MET A 81 16.99 -10.06 0.07
C MET A 81 16.92 -11.27 1.01
N THR A 82 15.90 -11.37 1.85
CA THR A 82 15.79 -12.37 2.94
C THR A 82 16.12 -13.79 2.47
N GLU A 83 15.49 -14.28 1.41
CA GLU A 83 15.73 -15.65 0.95
C GLU A 83 17.16 -15.86 0.44
N ARG A 84 17.75 -14.87 -0.22
CA ARG A 84 19.12 -14.97 -0.75
C ARG A 84 20.14 -14.98 0.38
N VAL A 85 19.97 -14.10 1.36
CA VAL A 85 20.81 -14.03 2.55
C VAL A 85 20.75 -15.37 3.30
N MET A 86 19.54 -15.83 3.65
CA MET A 86 19.35 -17.07 4.40
C MET A 86 19.89 -18.31 3.65
N ARG A 87 19.61 -18.42 2.36
CA ARG A 87 20.09 -19.54 1.53
C ARG A 87 21.60 -19.51 1.39
N HIS A 88 22.19 -18.34 1.17
CA HIS A 88 23.65 -18.23 1.04
C HIS A 88 24.37 -18.61 2.33
N LEU A 89 23.96 -18.08 3.47
CA LEU A 89 24.56 -18.40 4.76
C LEU A 89 24.46 -19.91 5.07
N LYS A 90 23.30 -20.53 4.80
CA LYS A 90 23.12 -21.99 4.94
C LYS A 90 24.03 -22.78 3.99
N ASN A 91 24.18 -22.33 2.73
CA ASN A 91 25.07 -22.99 1.76
C ASN A 91 26.55 -22.85 2.12
N VAL A 92 26.93 -21.77 2.78
CA VAL A 92 28.29 -21.59 3.34
C VAL A 92 28.51 -22.46 4.58
N GLY A 93 27.44 -22.84 5.28
CA GLY A 93 27.50 -23.62 6.51
C GLY A 93 27.64 -22.75 7.76
N VAL A 94 27.16 -21.51 7.71
CA VAL A 94 27.12 -20.61 8.87
C VAL A 94 26.20 -21.19 9.93
N GLU A 95 26.71 -21.41 11.15
CA GLU A 95 25.92 -21.77 12.33
C GLU A 95 25.93 -20.61 13.36
N THR A 96 27.04 -19.86 13.39
CA THR A 96 27.25 -18.76 14.34
C THR A 96 27.85 -17.57 13.61
N LEU A 97 27.29 -16.39 13.87
CA LEU A 97 27.85 -15.09 13.50
C LEU A 97 28.55 -14.49 14.72
N ASP A 98 29.84 -14.22 14.61
CA ASP A 98 30.62 -13.56 15.68
C ASP A 98 30.10 -12.15 15.98
N PHE A 99 29.58 -11.50 14.94
CA PHE A 99 28.83 -10.26 15.06
C PHE A 99 28.00 -9.96 13.81
N ILE A 100 27.01 -9.08 13.99
CA ILE A 100 26.37 -8.32 12.93
C ILE A 100 26.78 -6.86 13.15
N LEU A 101 27.28 -6.18 12.13
CA LEU A 101 27.57 -4.75 12.12
C LEU A 101 26.53 -4.07 11.21
N ILE A 102 25.63 -3.30 11.78
CA ILE A 102 24.70 -2.45 11.05
C ILE A 102 25.32 -1.07 10.87
N THR A 103 25.52 -0.66 9.63
CA THR A 103 26.17 0.61 9.32
C THR A 103 25.28 1.80 9.69
N HIS A 104 23.99 1.75 9.36
CA HIS A 104 22.97 2.75 9.69
C HIS A 104 21.57 2.11 9.64
N ALA A 105 20.52 2.88 9.95
CA ALA A 105 19.19 2.32 10.25
C ALA A 105 18.23 2.21 9.06
N HIS A 106 18.65 2.42 7.82
CA HIS A 106 17.76 2.20 6.67
C HIS A 106 17.49 0.72 6.46
N SER A 107 16.25 0.38 6.05
CA SER A 107 15.76 -0.99 5.92
C SER A 107 16.60 -1.86 4.97
N ASP A 108 17.10 -1.29 3.88
CA ASP A 108 17.97 -1.98 2.91
C ASP A 108 19.40 -2.30 3.45
N HIS A 109 19.65 -2.00 4.73
CA HIS A 109 20.85 -2.33 5.50
C HIS A 109 20.56 -3.14 6.77
N ILE A 110 19.52 -2.76 7.53
CA ILE A 110 19.18 -3.37 8.82
C ILE A 110 18.10 -4.47 8.71
N GLY A 111 17.29 -4.47 7.62
CA GLY A 111 16.05 -5.20 7.51
C GLY A 111 16.10 -6.64 8.01
N ASN A 112 16.99 -7.49 7.48
CA ASN A 112 17.06 -8.90 7.87
C ASN A 112 17.82 -9.20 9.17
N ALA A 113 18.17 -8.21 9.99
CA ALA A 113 18.99 -8.46 11.16
C ALA A 113 18.26 -9.25 12.24
N ASP A 114 16.98 -9.06 12.40
CA ASP A 114 16.14 -9.81 13.33
C ASP A 114 15.93 -11.27 12.88
N GLU A 115 15.65 -11.54 11.59
CA GLU A 115 15.58 -12.89 11.04
C GLU A 115 16.89 -13.65 11.18
N LEU A 116 18.02 -12.96 10.99
CA LEU A 116 19.33 -13.56 11.21
C LEU A 116 19.54 -13.96 12.66
N MET A 117 19.14 -13.12 13.61
CA MET A 117 19.19 -13.41 15.04
C MET A 117 18.21 -14.54 15.44
N GLU A 118 17.09 -14.66 14.72
CA GLU A 118 16.14 -15.76 14.95
C GLU A 118 16.63 -17.09 14.41
N THR A 119 17.35 -17.09 13.30
CA THR A 119 17.76 -18.29 12.55
C THR A 119 19.14 -18.81 12.95
N PHE A 120 20.10 -17.94 13.24
CA PHE A 120 21.48 -18.27 13.54
C PHE A 120 21.87 -17.87 14.97
N ASN A 121 22.94 -18.48 15.49
CA ASN A 121 23.53 -17.99 16.73
C ASN A 121 24.28 -16.67 16.43
N VAL A 122 23.91 -15.59 17.09
CA VAL A 122 24.58 -14.29 16.94
C VAL A 122 25.19 -13.90 18.28
N ASN A 123 26.50 -13.68 18.31
CA ASN A 123 27.20 -13.38 19.56
C ASN A 123 27.00 -11.93 20.02
N LYS A 124 26.86 -10.98 19.09
CA LYS A 124 26.61 -9.55 19.38
C LYS A 124 26.22 -8.78 18.12
N VAL A 125 25.59 -7.62 18.32
CA VAL A 125 25.27 -6.65 17.26
C VAL A 125 25.99 -5.34 17.55
N TYR A 126 26.65 -4.76 16.55
CA TYR A 126 27.16 -3.39 16.56
C TYR A 126 26.23 -2.51 15.75
N MET A 127 25.73 -1.42 16.31
CA MET A 127 24.93 -0.42 15.60
C MET A 127 24.94 0.90 16.36
N LYS A 128 24.72 2.01 15.69
CA LYS A 128 24.60 3.32 16.36
C LYS A 128 23.18 3.51 16.88
N ARG A 129 23.01 4.48 17.81
CA ARG A 129 21.68 4.88 18.26
C ARG A 129 20.95 5.62 17.15
N TYR A 130 19.71 5.26 16.95
CA TYR A 130 18.82 5.89 15.98
C TYR A 130 17.56 6.45 16.64
N SER A 131 16.98 7.48 16.06
CA SER A 131 15.63 7.98 16.34
C SER A 131 15.16 8.86 15.18
N ASP A 132 13.94 8.65 14.73
CA ASP A 132 13.26 9.50 13.73
C ASP A 132 13.26 10.98 14.09
N SER A 133 13.26 11.29 15.40
CA SER A 133 13.26 12.67 15.90
C SER A 133 14.52 13.47 15.52
N ARG A 134 15.61 12.77 15.20
CA ARG A 134 16.87 13.41 14.77
C ARG A 134 16.89 13.76 13.28
N ILE A 135 16.05 13.11 12.45
CA ILE A 135 16.02 13.32 11.01
C ILE A 135 15.27 14.62 10.71
N THR A 136 15.94 15.57 10.05
CA THR A 136 15.39 16.89 9.77
C THR A 136 14.65 16.96 8.45
N ASP A 137 15.05 16.19 7.45
CA ASP A 137 14.34 16.00 6.19
C ASP A 137 13.27 14.91 6.37
N LYS A 138 12.00 15.33 6.43
CA LYS A 138 10.88 14.40 6.69
C LYS A 138 10.58 13.49 5.53
N ASP A 139 11.02 13.80 4.33
CA ASP A 139 10.90 12.94 3.16
C ASP A 139 11.90 11.77 3.17
N ARG A 140 12.83 11.77 4.17
CA ARG A 140 13.84 10.73 4.42
C ARG A 140 13.56 9.94 5.71
N LEU A 141 12.37 10.01 6.24
CA LEU A 141 11.85 9.19 7.33
C LEU A 141 11.14 7.97 6.73
N TRP A 142 11.86 6.95 6.38
CA TRP A 142 11.29 5.66 5.96
C TRP A 142 10.84 4.84 7.18
N ASP A 143 10.86 3.54 7.09
CA ASP A 143 10.52 2.58 8.15
C ASP A 143 11.65 2.34 9.17
N SER A 144 12.75 3.05 9.06
CA SER A 144 13.99 2.89 9.84
C SER A 144 13.78 2.76 11.35
N GLN A 145 12.83 3.48 11.96
CA GLN A 145 12.53 3.33 13.40
C GLN A 145 11.87 1.99 13.71
N TYR A 146 11.08 1.48 12.81
CA TYR A 146 10.41 0.19 12.94
C TYR A 146 11.42 -0.95 12.95
N ASP A 147 12.29 -1.03 11.96
CA ASP A 147 13.32 -2.07 11.88
C ASP A 147 14.32 -1.96 13.02
N TYR A 148 14.73 -0.75 13.36
CA TYR A 148 15.61 -0.50 14.48
C TYR A 148 15.05 -1.03 15.81
N ASP A 149 13.77 -0.77 16.09
CA ASP A 149 13.11 -1.22 17.31
C ASP A 149 12.87 -2.74 17.30
N LYS A 150 12.59 -3.34 16.14
CA LYS A 150 12.51 -4.80 15.95
C LYS A 150 13.82 -5.49 16.30
N VAL A 151 14.93 -5.03 15.74
CA VAL A 151 16.27 -5.55 16.03
C VAL A 151 16.56 -5.51 17.53
N LEU A 152 16.26 -4.39 18.20
CA LEU A 152 16.43 -4.28 19.65
C LEU A 152 15.52 -5.23 20.42
N ALA A 153 14.29 -5.43 19.98
CA ALA A 153 13.32 -6.32 20.63
C ALA A 153 13.78 -7.78 20.53
N VAL A 154 14.16 -8.25 19.34
CA VAL A 154 14.64 -9.62 19.12
C VAL A 154 15.95 -9.86 19.85
N ALA A 155 16.90 -8.95 19.78
CA ALA A 155 18.16 -9.06 20.51
C ALA A 155 17.93 -9.18 22.03
N ASN A 156 17.03 -8.35 22.59
CA ASN A 156 16.68 -8.42 24.01
C ASN A 156 16.01 -9.75 24.36
N GLN A 157 15.08 -10.25 23.53
CA GLN A 157 14.41 -11.54 23.74
C GLN A 157 15.40 -12.70 23.73
N LYS A 158 16.38 -12.68 22.85
CA LYS A 158 17.40 -13.71 22.68
C LYS A 158 18.60 -13.54 23.63
N GLY A 159 18.69 -12.43 24.36
CA GLY A 159 19.82 -12.11 25.21
C GLY A 159 21.11 -11.77 24.46
N ILE A 160 20.99 -11.30 23.21
CA ILE A 160 22.11 -10.91 22.34
C ILE A 160 22.55 -9.49 22.70
N PRO A 161 23.84 -9.25 23.04
CA PRO A 161 24.33 -7.92 23.33
C PRO A 161 24.26 -6.99 22.11
N VAL A 162 23.63 -5.82 22.24
CA VAL A 162 23.67 -4.76 21.25
C VAL A 162 24.57 -3.64 21.73
N ILE A 163 25.65 -3.39 21.01
CA ILE A 163 26.66 -2.38 21.33
C ILE A 163 26.35 -1.13 20.53
N GLN A 164 25.65 -0.17 21.18
CA GLN A 164 25.20 1.08 20.55
C GLN A 164 26.16 2.25 20.79
N ASP A 165 26.88 2.24 21.89
CA ASP A 165 27.91 3.23 22.23
C ASP A 165 29.28 2.55 22.12
N ILE A 166 29.77 2.45 20.89
CA ILE A 166 31.03 1.76 20.58
C ILE A 166 32.21 2.57 21.17
N SER A 167 32.99 1.96 22.06
CA SER A 167 34.19 2.58 22.59
C SER A 167 35.34 2.48 21.58
N LYS A 168 36.38 3.27 21.81
CA LYS A 168 37.60 3.22 20.98
C LYS A 168 38.24 1.83 20.98
N GLU A 169 38.21 1.14 22.12
CA GLU A 169 38.74 -0.21 22.26
C GLU A 169 37.88 -1.24 21.52
N GLN A 170 36.56 -1.02 21.48
CA GLN A 170 35.63 -1.86 20.77
C GLN A 170 35.58 -1.58 19.25
N ALA A 171 36.13 -0.45 18.82
CA ALA A 171 36.21 -0.08 17.41
C ALA A 171 37.38 -0.74 16.66
N HIS A 172 38.20 -1.55 17.34
CA HIS A 172 39.29 -2.29 16.72
C HIS A 172 39.31 -3.71 17.27
N PHE A 173 39.09 -4.67 16.39
CA PHE A 173 38.98 -6.09 16.74
C PHE A 173 39.30 -6.98 15.55
N SER A 174 39.38 -8.31 15.78
CA SER A 174 39.66 -9.28 14.72
C SER A 174 38.46 -10.23 14.49
N LEU A 175 38.32 -10.70 13.25
CA LEU A 175 37.52 -11.85 12.85
C LEU A 175 38.48 -12.84 12.19
N GLY A 176 38.82 -13.93 12.88
CA GLY A 176 39.90 -14.82 12.43
C GLY A 176 41.18 -14.04 12.11
N ASP A 177 41.69 -14.08 10.89
CA ASP A 177 42.86 -13.34 10.40
C ASP A 177 42.55 -11.92 9.94
N MET A 178 41.28 -11.53 9.88
CA MET A 178 40.88 -10.19 9.46
C MET A 178 41.03 -9.21 10.63
N ASP A 179 41.82 -8.16 10.46
CA ASP A 179 41.91 -7.02 11.35
C ASP A 179 40.89 -5.96 10.93
N ILE A 180 39.96 -5.61 11.81
CA ILE A 180 38.81 -4.72 11.51
C ILE A 180 38.90 -3.47 12.35
N GLN A 181 39.03 -2.34 11.67
CA GLN A 181 39.01 -1.01 12.29
C GLN A 181 37.75 -0.26 11.88
N LEU A 182 36.96 0.15 12.87
CA LEU A 182 35.79 1.00 12.65
C LEU A 182 36.17 2.50 12.72
N PHE A 183 35.45 3.29 11.90
CA PHE A 183 35.46 4.76 11.95
C PHE A 183 34.01 5.27 11.88
N ASN A 184 33.81 6.54 12.18
CA ASN A 184 32.45 7.14 12.26
C ASN A 184 31.51 6.35 13.16
N TYR A 185 32.01 5.67 14.17
CA TYR A 185 31.26 4.77 15.04
C TYR A 185 30.62 5.48 16.23
N GLU A 186 31.11 6.69 16.59
CA GLU A 186 30.61 7.42 17.74
C GLU A 186 29.23 8.02 17.47
N ASN A 187 28.35 7.95 18.48
CA ASN A 187 27.15 8.75 18.49
C ASN A 187 27.48 10.21 18.75
N LYS A 188 26.95 11.13 17.96
CA LYS A 188 27.13 12.57 18.14
C LYS A 188 25.97 13.15 18.94
N TYR A 189 26.26 13.95 19.97
CA TYR A 189 25.25 14.54 20.84
C TYR A 189 25.34 16.05 20.84
N THR A 190 24.18 16.73 20.81
CA THR A 190 24.03 18.18 21.01
C THR A 190 23.02 18.38 22.14
N ASN A 191 23.44 19.06 23.22
CA ASN A 191 22.62 19.28 24.41
C ASN A 191 22.05 17.99 25.03
N GLY A 192 22.78 16.88 24.96
CA GLY A 192 22.39 15.59 25.54
C GLY A 192 21.41 14.76 24.70
N GLN A 193 21.02 15.25 23.51
CA GLN A 193 20.23 14.52 22.53
C GLN A 193 21.09 14.14 21.34
N LEU A 194 20.67 13.11 20.57
CA LEU A 194 21.34 12.79 19.32
C LEU A 194 21.33 14.01 18.41
N THR A 195 22.51 14.34 17.85
CA THR A 195 22.64 15.49 16.96
C THR A 195 21.73 15.32 15.74
N PRO A 196 20.91 16.31 15.41
CA PRO A 196 20.09 16.27 14.20
C PRO A 196 20.92 16.11 12.93
N VAL A 197 20.42 15.34 11.99
CA VAL A 197 20.98 15.12 10.64
C VAL A 197 19.89 15.25 9.59
N VAL A 198 20.26 15.54 8.37
CA VAL A 198 19.33 15.55 7.23
C VAL A 198 18.88 14.12 6.92
N ASP A 199 19.86 13.18 6.96
CA ASP A 199 19.71 11.80 6.53
C ASP A 199 20.59 10.87 7.38
N ASP A 200 20.11 9.66 7.72
CA ASP A 200 20.88 8.70 8.50
C ASP A 200 22.10 8.13 7.77
N ASN A 201 22.15 8.20 6.44
CA ASN A 201 23.32 7.83 5.64
C ASN A 201 24.61 8.50 6.15
N SER A 202 24.51 9.74 6.63
CA SER A 202 25.65 10.46 7.23
C SER A 202 26.19 9.81 8.52
N ASN A 203 25.42 8.89 9.12
CA ASN A 203 25.82 8.17 10.33
C ASN A 203 26.43 6.80 10.03
N SER A 204 26.52 6.37 8.78
CA SER A 204 27.07 5.07 8.41
C SER A 204 28.40 4.79 9.09
N ILE A 205 28.50 3.65 9.79
CA ILE A 205 29.74 3.16 10.35
C ILE A 205 30.65 2.71 9.23
N ILE A 206 31.88 3.15 9.27
CA ILE A 206 32.91 2.76 8.31
C ILE A 206 33.65 1.55 8.86
N SER A 207 33.83 0.50 8.09
CA SER A 207 34.71 -0.63 8.37
C SER A 207 35.88 -0.66 7.40
N VAL A 208 37.07 -0.74 7.92
CA VAL A 208 38.31 -0.99 7.18
C VAL A 208 38.86 -2.32 7.62
N ILE A 209 38.86 -3.28 6.71
CA ILE A 209 39.28 -4.67 6.94
C ILE A 209 40.65 -4.86 6.32
N THR A 210 41.60 -5.32 7.14
CA THR A 210 42.97 -5.60 6.68
C THR A 210 43.24 -7.09 6.83
N VAL A 211 43.55 -7.75 5.73
CA VAL A 211 43.90 -9.17 5.72
C VAL A 211 44.82 -9.48 4.55
N ASN A 212 45.81 -10.36 4.76
CA ASN A 212 46.81 -10.72 3.73
C ASN A 212 47.50 -9.49 3.09
N GLY A 213 47.66 -8.38 3.88
CA GLY A 213 48.22 -7.13 3.39
C GLY A 213 47.29 -6.34 2.44
N LYS A 214 46.02 -6.75 2.31
CA LYS A 214 45.02 -6.05 1.53
C LYS A 214 44.11 -5.24 2.45
N LYS A 215 43.88 -4.00 2.09
CA LYS A 215 42.93 -3.12 2.78
C LYS A 215 41.65 -3.03 1.99
N ILE A 216 40.51 -3.38 2.62
CA ILE A 216 39.17 -3.38 2.07
C ILE A 216 38.35 -2.33 2.81
N PHE A 217 37.56 -1.57 2.08
CA PHE A 217 36.69 -0.52 2.61
C PHE A 217 35.21 -0.88 2.38
N SER A 218 34.40 -0.76 3.44
CA SER A 218 32.94 -0.78 3.38
C SER A 218 32.37 0.22 4.36
N ALA A 219 31.34 0.96 3.99
CA ALA A 219 30.77 2.02 4.81
C ALA A 219 29.26 2.27 4.52
N GLY A 220 28.51 1.22 4.19
CA GLY A 220 27.08 1.38 3.88
C GLY A 220 26.86 2.52 2.87
N ASP A 221 26.05 3.49 3.25
CA ASP A 221 25.64 4.61 2.42
C ASP A 221 26.30 5.95 2.79
N LEU A 222 27.51 5.86 3.34
CA LEU A 222 28.28 7.02 3.74
C LEU A 222 28.26 8.12 2.68
N ASN A 223 27.98 9.35 3.13
CA ASN A 223 27.90 10.53 2.26
C ASN A 223 28.54 11.78 2.90
N ASN A 224 28.55 12.88 2.14
CA ASN A 224 29.04 14.19 2.57
C ASN A 224 27.93 15.17 2.98
N LEU A 225 26.68 14.73 3.09
CA LEU A 225 25.53 15.63 3.25
C LEU A 225 25.59 16.45 4.55
N ASP A 226 25.77 15.78 5.72
CA ASP A 226 25.75 16.47 7.02
C ASP A 226 27.15 16.84 7.54
N TYR A 227 28.09 15.90 7.50
CA TYR A 227 29.37 16.03 8.19
C TYR A 227 30.58 16.04 7.25
N ARG A 228 30.38 16.00 5.95
CA ARG A 228 31.44 15.84 4.95
C ARG A 228 32.33 14.64 5.28
N ASN A 229 31.73 13.53 5.66
CA ASN A 229 32.44 12.36 6.18
C ASN A 229 33.46 11.79 5.20
N GLU A 230 33.14 11.73 3.91
CA GLU A 230 34.06 11.25 2.89
C GLU A 230 35.32 12.13 2.80
N ASP A 231 35.15 13.47 2.86
CA ASP A 231 36.26 14.41 2.85
C ASP A 231 37.13 14.29 4.11
N TYR A 232 36.49 13.98 5.25
CA TYR A 232 37.20 13.86 6.53
C TYR A 232 37.94 12.51 6.65
N TYR A 233 37.26 11.39 6.37
CA TYR A 233 37.83 10.07 6.56
C TYR A 233 38.68 9.58 5.38
N GLY A 234 38.45 10.05 4.15
CA GLY A 234 39.25 9.68 2.99
C GLY A 234 40.76 9.80 3.20
N PRO A 235 41.30 10.96 3.64
CA PRO A 235 42.73 11.10 3.91
C PRO A 235 43.24 10.23 5.07
N ILE A 236 42.41 9.95 6.07
CA ILE A 236 42.75 9.12 7.24
C ILE A 236 42.87 7.65 6.84
N ILE A 237 41.92 7.15 6.05
CA ILE A 237 41.89 5.77 5.57
C ILE A 237 43.00 5.54 4.53
N GLY A 238 43.15 6.48 3.60
CA GLY A 238 44.11 6.38 2.52
C GLY A 238 43.80 5.23 1.54
N LYS A 239 44.82 4.78 0.81
CA LYS A 239 44.66 3.79 -0.27
C LYS A 239 44.10 2.47 0.21
N VAL A 240 43.13 1.94 -0.56
CA VAL A 240 42.51 0.61 -0.38
C VAL A 240 42.65 -0.19 -1.66
N VAL A 241 42.56 -1.51 -1.56
CA VAL A 241 42.62 -2.39 -2.73
C VAL A 241 41.20 -2.70 -3.23
N MET A 242 40.27 -2.95 -2.32
CA MET A 242 38.87 -3.18 -2.62
C MET A 242 37.99 -2.15 -1.90
N MET A 243 36.93 -1.75 -2.53
CA MET A 243 35.92 -0.84 -1.99
C MET A 243 34.52 -1.33 -2.35
N LYS A 244 33.60 -1.40 -1.35
CA LYS A 244 32.17 -1.39 -1.62
C LYS A 244 31.77 0.04 -1.98
N PHE A 245 31.04 0.23 -3.05
CA PHE A 245 30.53 1.55 -3.45
C PHE A 245 29.58 2.09 -2.39
N ASN A 246 29.81 3.32 -1.90
CA ASN A 246 28.88 3.96 -0.98
C ASN A 246 27.53 4.19 -1.69
N HIS A 247 26.43 4.01 -0.93
CA HIS A 247 25.07 4.27 -1.38
C HIS A 247 24.75 3.59 -2.74
N HIS A 248 25.06 2.29 -2.84
CA HIS A 248 24.78 1.41 -3.99
C HIS A 248 25.22 1.94 -5.36
N PHE A 249 26.07 2.96 -5.42
CA PHE A 249 26.44 3.77 -6.57
C PHE A 249 25.59 5.03 -6.76
N ASP A 250 25.01 5.58 -5.72
CA ASP A 250 24.54 6.96 -5.78
C ASP A 250 25.76 7.90 -5.87
N ALA A 251 25.76 8.79 -6.87
CA ALA A 251 26.83 9.77 -7.04
C ALA A 251 26.51 11.10 -6.34
N ASP A 252 25.25 11.32 -5.95
CA ASP A 252 24.84 12.53 -5.26
C ASP A 252 25.27 12.46 -3.79
N PHE A 253 26.12 13.41 -3.38
CA PHE A 253 26.71 13.50 -2.04
C PHE A 253 27.61 12.33 -1.60
N SER A 254 27.71 11.24 -2.37
CA SER A 254 28.56 10.10 -2.08
C SER A 254 29.58 9.82 -3.19
N ASN A 255 30.61 9.01 -2.90
CA ASN A 255 31.67 8.63 -3.83
C ASN A 255 32.35 9.83 -4.49
N THR A 256 32.58 10.89 -3.70
CA THR A 256 33.08 12.16 -4.21
C THR A 256 34.47 12.05 -4.83
N TYR A 257 34.80 12.98 -5.73
CA TYR A 257 36.07 13.00 -6.44
C TYR A 257 37.26 12.93 -5.48
N ASN A 258 37.28 13.77 -4.41
CA ASN A 258 38.35 13.81 -3.44
C ASN A 258 38.48 12.51 -2.64
N PHE A 259 37.34 11.92 -2.29
CA PHE A 259 37.30 10.66 -1.58
C PHE A 259 37.92 9.52 -2.40
N LEU A 260 37.47 9.33 -3.63
CA LEU A 260 38.05 8.34 -4.54
C LEU A 260 39.53 8.60 -4.85
N GLN A 261 39.94 9.87 -4.91
CA GLN A 261 41.36 10.22 -5.07
C GLN A 261 42.22 9.79 -3.88
N ASN A 262 41.69 9.82 -2.67
CA ASN A 262 42.39 9.34 -1.47
C ASN A 262 42.45 7.80 -1.43
N LEU A 263 41.32 7.12 -1.76
CA LEU A 263 41.22 5.67 -1.66
C LEU A 263 41.88 4.93 -2.82
N GLN A 264 41.80 5.42 -4.04
CA GLN A 264 42.35 4.82 -5.26
C GLN A 264 42.13 3.30 -5.33
N PRO A 265 40.91 2.79 -5.22
CA PRO A 265 40.65 1.36 -5.21
C PRO A 265 41.01 0.73 -6.57
N SER A 266 41.53 -0.51 -6.56
CA SER A 266 41.71 -1.30 -7.78
C SER A 266 40.54 -2.22 -8.11
N LEU A 267 39.69 -2.50 -7.13
CA LEU A 267 38.47 -3.27 -7.27
C LEU A 267 37.32 -2.55 -6.53
N VAL A 268 36.23 -2.32 -7.23
CA VAL A 268 35.02 -1.69 -6.67
C VAL A 268 33.84 -2.61 -6.87
N VAL A 269 33.07 -2.84 -5.81
CA VAL A 269 31.84 -3.65 -5.85
C VAL A 269 30.63 -2.76 -5.66
N GLN A 270 29.70 -2.86 -6.62
CA GLN A 270 28.42 -2.16 -6.62
C GLN A 270 27.33 -3.13 -6.19
N THR A 271 26.51 -2.77 -5.21
CA THR A 271 25.44 -3.56 -4.63
C THR A 271 24.05 -3.12 -5.11
N SER A 272 23.95 -2.77 -6.39
CA SER A 272 22.70 -2.53 -7.11
C SER A 272 22.75 -3.13 -8.50
N SER A 273 21.59 -3.47 -9.06
CA SER A 273 21.51 -4.05 -10.41
C SER A 273 21.54 -2.98 -11.49
N ASN A 274 20.87 -1.90 -11.24
CA ASN A 274 20.73 -0.80 -12.17
C ASN A 274 21.71 0.33 -11.84
N ASN A 275 22.04 1.13 -12.83
CA ASN A 275 22.56 2.46 -12.62
C ASN A 275 21.36 3.42 -12.71
N PRO A 276 20.74 3.81 -11.58
CA PRO A 276 19.59 4.74 -11.59
C PRO A 276 19.96 6.07 -12.27
N TRP A 277 21.25 6.34 -12.38
CA TRP A 277 21.83 7.56 -12.93
C TRP A 277 22.44 7.36 -14.33
N LYS A 278 21.95 6.39 -15.11
CA LYS A 278 22.50 6.00 -16.42
C LYS A 278 22.80 7.18 -17.37
N ASN A 279 22.15 8.33 -17.15
CA ASN A 279 22.36 9.56 -17.90
C ASN A 279 22.86 10.72 -17.01
N ASN A 280 23.33 10.44 -15.78
CA ASN A 280 23.83 11.44 -14.86
C ASN A 280 25.31 11.71 -15.14
N GLN A 281 25.69 12.97 -15.29
CA GLN A 281 27.08 13.39 -15.51
C GLN A 281 28.00 13.00 -14.34
N LEU A 282 27.51 13.15 -13.10
CA LEU A 282 28.29 12.80 -11.88
C LEU A 282 28.65 11.32 -11.88
N ALA A 283 27.72 10.42 -12.17
CA ALA A 283 27.99 9.00 -12.26
C ALA A 283 29.02 8.67 -13.37
N THR A 284 28.94 9.38 -14.49
CA THR A 284 29.92 9.27 -15.59
C THR A 284 31.30 9.70 -15.12
N ASP A 285 31.40 10.80 -14.39
CA ASP A 285 32.67 11.35 -13.89
C ASP A 285 33.30 10.40 -12.86
N VAL A 286 32.50 9.82 -11.94
CA VAL A 286 32.95 8.80 -10.99
C VAL A 286 33.51 7.58 -11.71
N ILE A 287 32.80 7.04 -12.71
CA ILE A 287 33.27 5.91 -13.50
C ILE A 287 34.58 6.25 -14.23
N ASN A 288 34.69 7.42 -14.83
CA ASN A 288 35.89 7.85 -15.54
C ASN A 288 37.07 8.00 -14.59
N GLN A 289 36.84 8.52 -13.39
CA GLN A 289 37.87 8.62 -12.35
C GLN A 289 38.36 7.23 -11.95
N LEU A 290 37.48 6.28 -11.67
CA LEU A 290 37.83 4.91 -11.31
C LEU A 290 38.63 4.23 -12.44
N LYS A 291 38.21 4.40 -13.69
CA LYS A 291 38.96 3.91 -14.86
C LYS A 291 40.37 4.50 -14.92
N SER A 292 40.54 5.77 -14.53
CA SER A 292 41.87 6.43 -14.50
C SER A 292 42.83 5.78 -13.50
N TYR A 293 42.29 5.10 -12.47
CA TYR A 293 43.07 4.33 -11.48
C TYR A 293 43.31 2.87 -11.93
N GLY A 294 42.73 2.46 -13.05
CA GLY A 294 42.72 1.06 -13.50
C GLY A 294 41.76 0.20 -12.66
N ALA A 295 40.79 0.79 -11.97
CA ALA A 295 39.86 0.07 -11.13
C ALA A 295 38.92 -0.81 -11.96
N GLN A 296 38.72 -2.03 -11.50
CA GLN A 296 37.70 -2.94 -12.00
C GLN A 296 36.39 -2.71 -11.22
N LEU A 297 35.29 -2.49 -11.93
CA LEU A 297 33.96 -2.38 -11.35
C LEU A 297 33.21 -3.70 -11.52
N ILE A 298 32.74 -4.29 -10.42
CA ILE A 298 31.95 -5.52 -10.38
C ILE A 298 30.56 -5.19 -9.82
N LYS A 299 29.53 -5.67 -10.47
CA LYS A 299 28.16 -5.61 -9.95
C LYS A 299 27.86 -6.88 -9.16
N ALA A 300 27.50 -6.73 -7.89
CA ALA A 300 26.95 -7.80 -7.07
C ALA A 300 25.43 -7.93 -7.35
N SER A 301 25.11 -8.34 -8.57
CA SER A 301 23.74 -8.55 -9.05
C SER A 301 23.73 -9.79 -9.95
N SER A 302 22.92 -10.78 -9.60
CA SER A 302 22.89 -12.05 -10.34
C SER A 302 21.52 -12.72 -10.22
N ALA A 303 21.08 -13.33 -11.34
CA ALA A 303 19.98 -14.29 -11.34
C ALA A 303 20.45 -15.73 -11.13
N GLU A 304 21.78 -15.99 -11.16
CA GLU A 304 22.32 -17.35 -11.12
C GLU A 304 22.92 -17.75 -9.77
N TYR A 305 23.44 -16.77 -9.01
CA TYR A 305 24.14 -17.01 -7.74
C TYR A 305 23.65 -16.07 -6.66
N ASP A 306 23.58 -16.56 -5.42
CA ASP A 306 23.16 -15.75 -4.27
C ASP A 306 24.21 -14.72 -3.87
N ALA A 307 25.48 -14.94 -4.14
CA ALA A 307 26.54 -14.02 -3.78
C ALA A 307 27.64 -13.92 -4.84
N THR A 308 28.27 -12.75 -4.90
CA THR A 308 29.54 -12.52 -5.54
C THR A 308 30.64 -12.68 -4.48
N VAL A 309 31.46 -13.71 -4.62
CA VAL A 309 32.41 -14.13 -3.58
C VAL A 309 33.85 -13.95 -4.06
N PHE A 310 34.65 -13.29 -3.22
CA PHE A 310 36.09 -13.13 -3.46
C PHE A 310 36.89 -13.86 -2.38
N ASP A 311 37.78 -14.73 -2.83
CA ASP A 311 38.86 -15.29 -2.02
C ASP A 311 40.00 -14.25 -1.95
N ILE A 312 40.40 -13.92 -0.73
CA ILE A 312 41.37 -12.85 -0.44
C ILE A 312 42.75 -13.48 -0.21
N ARG A 313 43.65 -13.37 -1.19
CA ARG A 313 44.99 -13.94 -1.16
C ARG A 313 46.04 -12.85 -1.01
N THR A 314 47.24 -13.28 -0.72
CA THR A 314 48.40 -12.36 -0.67
C THR A 314 48.69 -11.69 -2.01
N ASP A 315 48.42 -12.42 -3.14
CA ASP A 315 48.65 -11.93 -4.50
C ASP A 315 47.43 -11.12 -5.06
N GLY A 316 46.24 -11.19 -4.46
CA GLY A 316 45.08 -10.43 -4.94
C GLY A 316 43.74 -11.00 -4.49
N PHE A 317 42.70 -10.64 -5.22
CA PHE A 317 41.33 -11.13 -5.06
C PHE A 317 40.99 -12.07 -6.22
N THR A 318 40.45 -13.22 -5.90
CA THR A 318 39.96 -14.16 -6.92
C THR A 318 38.44 -14.32 -6.78
N ASN A 319 37.69 -13.99 -7.82
CA ASN A 319 36.26 -14.26 -7.81
C ASN A 319 36.02 -15.78 -7.92
N ILE A 320 35.39 -16.32 -6.87
CA ILE A 320 35.08 -17.76 -6.74
C ILE A 320 33.57 -18.03 -6.66
N SER A 321 32.73 -17.08 -7.07
CA SER A 321 31.25 -17.18 -6.99
C SER A 321 30.72 -18.47 -7.63
N THR A 322 31.36 -18.93 -8.71
CA THR A 322 31.01 -20.17 -9.44
C THR A 322 31.28 -21.46 -8.65
N GLN A 323 31.98 -21.39 -7.52
CA GLN A 323 32.22 -22.54 -6.64
C GLN A 323 31.03 -22.77 -5.69
N TYR A 324 30.11 -21.80 -5.58
CA TYR A 324 28.90 -21.88 -4.78
C TYR A 324 27.74 -22.42 -5.61
N PRO A 325 26.72 -22.99 -4.93
CA PRO A 325 25.54 -23.48 -5.62
C PRO A 325 24.86 -22.38 -6.42
N LYS A 326 24.40 -22.72 -7.61
CA LYS A 326 23.49 -21.83 -8.35
C LYS A 326 22.14 -21.76 -7.64
N ILE A 327 21.49 -20.62 -7.81
CA ILE A 327 20.07 -20.48 -7.43
C ILE A 327 19.31 -21.59 -8.16
N PRO A 328 18.58 -22.45 -7.45
CA PRO A 328 17.82 -23.53 -8.10
C PRO A 328 16.82 -22.95 -9.11
N SER A 329 16.69 -23.56 -10.28
CA SER A 329 15.60 -23.23 -11.20
C SER A 329 14.33 -23.93 -10.75
N PHE A 330 13.26 -23.18 -10.62
CA PHE A 330 11.96 -23.69 -10.20
C PHE A 330 10.92 -23.48 -11.30
N THR A 331 9.88 -24.30 -11.29
CA THR A 331 8.67 -24.03 -12.07
C THR A 331 7.78 -23.14 -11.23
N ALA A 332 7.33 -22.02 -11.80
CA ALA A 332 6.34 -21.16 -11.14
C ALA A 332 5.05 -21.96 -10.87
N LYS A 333 4.59 -21.95 -9.65
CA LYS A 333 3.39 -22.70 -9.26
C LYS A 333 2.80 -22.24 -7.94
N TRP A 334 1.50 -22.42 -7.84
CA TRP A 334 0.79 -22.46 -6.57
C TRP A 334 1.05 -23.77 -5.84
N TYR A 335 1.15 -23.73 -4.52
CA TYR A 335 1.26 -24.91 -3.67
C TYR A 335 0.74 -24.60 -2.27
N VAL A 336 0.44 -25.67 -1.51
CA VAL A 336 0.00 -25.57 -0.11
C VAL A 336 1.14 -26.07 0.78
N GLU A 337 1.48 -25.32 1.80
CA GLU A 337 2.41 -25.67 2.86
C GLU A 337 1.86 -25.17 4.18
N ASP A 338 1.85 -26.01 5.21
CA ASP A 338 1.27 -25.71 6.52
C ASP A 338 -0.20 -25.21 6.45
N ASP A 339 -0.99 -25.83 5.56
CA ASP A 339 -2.39 -25.51 5.28
C ASP A 339 -2.65 -24.10 4.72
N VAL A 340 -1.62 -23.39 4.25
CA VAL A 340 -1.76 -22.09 3.59
C VAL A 340 -1.30 -22.15 2.14
N TRP A 341 -1.96 -21.36 1.29
CA TRP A 341 -1.56 -21.20 -0.09
C TRP A 341 -0.32 -20.30 -0.18
N LYS A 342 0.62 -20.74 -1.02
CA LYS A 342 1.83 -20.01 -1.37
C LYS A 342 2.03 -20.03 -2.88
N TYR A 343 2.77 -19.07 -3.40
CA TYR A 343 3.19 -19.06 -4.80
C TYR A 343 4.70 -18.95 -4.88
N ARG A 344 5.32 -19.74 -5.74
CA ARG A 344 6.75 -19.69 -6.00
C ARG A 344 7.01 -19.32 -7.45
N TYR A 345 7.89 -18.36 -7.67
CA TYR A 345 8.33 -17.93 -8.98
C TYR A 345 9.37 -18.90 -9.58
N THR A 346 9.68 -18.74 -10.88
CA THR A 346 10.76 -19.49 -11.55
C THR A 346 12.15 -19.21 -11.00
N SER A 347 12.33 -18.09 -10.33
CA SER A 347 13.55 -17.73 -9.58
C SER A 347 13.76 -18.58 -8.32
N GLY A 348 12.71 -19.28 -7.86
CA GLY A 348 12.68 -20.00 -6.59
C GLY A 348 12.18 -19.16 -5.43
N GLU A 349 12.10 -17.87 -5.61
CA GLU A 349 11.57 -16.93 -4.61
C GLU A 349 10.07 -17.15 -4.42
N HIS A 350 9.60 -16.99 -3.19
CA HIS A 350 8.19 -17.02 -2.89
C HIS A 350 7.56 -15.66 -3.15
N ALA A 351 6.28 -15.64 -3.52
CA ALA A 351 5.52 -14.41 -3.56
C ALA A 351 5.37 -13.87 -2.14
N ILE A 352 5.67 -12.60 -1.96
CA ILE A 352 5.57 -11.85 -0.71
C ILE A 352 4.91 -10.51 -1.03
N GLY A 353 4.11 -9.96 -0.10
CA GLY A 353 3.43 -8.71 -0.32
C GLY A 353 2.47 -8.73 -1.52
N TRP A 354 2.28 -7.60 -2.18
CA TRP A 354 1.45 -7.52 -3.38
C TRP A 354 2.15 -8.17 -4.57
N SER A 355 1.55 -9.20 -5.12
CA SER A 355 2.08 -9.95 -6.25
C SER A 355 1.04 -10.08 -7.35
N GLU A 356 1.41 -9.70 -8.57
CA GLU A 356 0.60 -9.94 -9.76
C GLU A 356 0.91 -11.32 -10.32
N ILE A 357 -0.10 -12.19 -10.34
CA ILE A 357 0.00 -13.56 -10.85
C ILE A 357 -1.11 -13.77 -11.87
N ALA A 358 -0.75 -14.05 -13.10
CA ALA A 358 -1.68 -14.26 -14.21
C ALA A 358 -2.69 -13.09 -14.39
N GLY A 359 -2.24 -11.84 -14.22
CA GLY A 359 -3.06 -10.64 -14.39
C GLY A 359 -4.02 -10.35 -13.22
N ARG A 360 -3.83 -10.98 -12.07
CA ARG A 360 -4.60 -10.79 -10.85
C ARG A 360 -3.67 -10.48 -9.69
N TYR A 361 -4.10 -9.64 -8.76
CA TYR A 361 -3.32 -9.25 -7.60
C TYR A 361 -3.70 -10.08 -6.38
N TYR A 362 -2.68 -10.52 -5.65
CA TYR A 362 -2.76 -11.25 -4.40
C TYR A 362 -1.87 -10.58 -3.37
N PHE A 363 -2.13 -10.82 -2.11
CA PHE A 363 -1.24 -10.40 -1.05
C PHE A 363 -0.73 -11.60 -0.27
N PHE A 364 0.58 -11.65 -0.05
CA PHE A 364 1.23 -12.70 0.73
C PHE A 364 1.89 -12.07 1.95
N GLU A 365 1.76 -12.73 3.09
CA GLU A 365 2.53 -12.35 4.28
C GLU A 365 4.01 -12.65 4.07
N GLY A 366 4.86 -12.15 4.97
CA GLY A 366 6.30 -12.33 4.86
C GLY A 366 6.78 -13.78 4.86
N ASN A 367 6.03 -14.68 5.48
CA ASN A 367 6.29 -16.12 5.41
C ASN A 367 5.78 -16.78 4.10
N GLY A 368 5.33 -15.97 3.14
CA GLY A 368 4.78 -16.42 1.86
C GLY A 368 3.34 -16.94 1.93
N ALA A 369 2.64 -16.81 3.05
CA ALA A 369 1.24 -17.22 3.20
C ALA A 369 0.31 -16.25 2.47
N MET A 370 -0.50 -16.75 1.53
CA MET A 370 -1.49 -15.94 0.82
C MET A 370 -2.62 -15.53 1.78
N LEU A 371 -2.99 -14.27 1.76
CA LEU A 371 -4.18 -13.79 2.46
C LEU A 371 -5.44 -14.15 1.67
N GLU A 372 -6.46 -14.62 2.37
CA GLU A 372 -7.78 -14.92 1.81
C GLU A 372 -8.90 -14.55 2.79
N SER A 373 -10.04 -14.12 2.28
CA SER A 373 -11.24 -13.77 3.06
C SER A 373 -11.00 -12.74 4.17
N GLN A 374 -10.08 -11.80 3.97
CA GLN A 374 -9.72 -10.82 5.00
C GLN A 374 -9.34 -9.44 4.48
N TRP A 375 -9.43 -8.47 5.38
CA TRP A 375 -9.03 -7.11 5.16
C TRP A 375 -7.54 -6.93 5.35
N LYS A 376 -6.92 -6.17 4.44
CA LYS A 376 -5.53 -5.72 4.58
C LYS A 376 -5.47 -4.20 4.49
N LYS A 377 -4.91 -3.56 5.50
CA LYS A 377 -4.54 -2.16 5.41
C LYS A 377 -3.15 -2.08 4.80
N TRP A 378 -2.99 -1.23 3.81
CA TRP A 378 -1.73 -1.05 3.11
C TRP A 378 -1.58 0.40 2.70
N ARG A 379 -0.50 1.06 3.09
CA ARG A 379 -0.22 2.46 2.79
C ARG A 379 -1.42 3.36 3.10
N GLY A 380 -1.98 3.22 4.30
CA GLY A 380 -3.14 3.98 4.77
C GLY A 380 -4.46 3.67 4.06
N ARG A 381 -4.50 2.74 3.10
CA ARG A 381 -5.70 2.33 2.35
C ARG A 381 -6.13 0.93 2.74
N TRP A 382 -7.43 0.67 2.69
CA TRP A 382 -7.99 -0.65 2.93
C TRP A 382 -8.20 -1.41 1.63
N PHE A 383 -7.86 -2.68 1.65
CA PHE A 383 -8.06 -3.67 0.60
C PHE A 383 -8.77 -4.89 1.17
N TYR A 384 -9.39 -5.68 0.33
CA TYR A 384 -9.97 -6.96 0.73
C TYR A 384 -9.48 -8.06 -0.20
N LEU A 385 -8.94 -9.13 0.39
CA LEU A 385 -8.58 -10.34 -0.31
C LEU A 385 -9.77 -11.30 -0.24
N GLN A 386 -10.26 -11.74 -1.39
CA GLN A 386 -11.42 -12.61 -1.50
C GLN A 386 -11.09 -14.03 -1.00
N ASP A 387 -12.06 -14.91 -0.99
CA ASP A 387 -11.87 -16.33 -0.64
C ASP A 387 -10.92 -17.07 -1.60
N SER A 388 -10.77 -16.56 -2.82
CA SER A 388 -9.76 -17.03 -3.79
C SER A 388 -8.37 -16.42 -3.56
N GLY A 389 -8.19 -15.55 -2.58
CA GLY A 389 -6.99 -14.72 -2.38
C GLY A 389 -6.88 -13.51 -3.31
N GLU A 390 -7.72 -13.41 -4.35
CA GLU A 390 -7.66 -12.30 -5.29
C GLU A 390 -8.06 -10.97 -4.62
N MET A 391 -7.37 -9.90 -4.95
CA MET A 391 -7.71 -8.55 -4.53
C MET A 391 -9.11 -8.15 -5.04
N ALA A 392 -9.96 -7.69 -4.14
CA ALA A 392 -11.28 -7.21 -4.48
C ALA A 392 -11.22 -5.91 -5.30
N THR A 393 -12.06 -5.82 -6.33
CA THR A 393 -12.34 -4.61 -7.09
C THR A 393 -13.84 -4.49 -7.29
N LYS A 394 -14.34 -3.27 -7.58
CA LYS A 394 -15.76 -3.00 -7.76
C LYS A 394 -16.57 -3.30 -6.50
N TRP A 395 -17.86 -3.57 -6.65
CA TRP A 395 -18.73 -3.89 -5.53
C TRP A 395 -18.49 -5.29 -4.98
N LYS A 396 -18.36 -5.39 -3.65
CA LYS A 396 -18.27 -6.67 -2.92
C LYS A 396 -19.19 -6.67 -1.70
N PHE A 397 -19.84 -7.80 -1.48
CA PHE A 397 -20.66 -8.03 -0.30
C PHE A 397 -19.84 -8.80 0.73
N ILE A 398 -19.53 -8.15 1.86
CA ILE A 398 -18.63 -8.66 2.89
C ILE A 398 -19.31 -8.46 4.24
N ASN A 399 -19.48 -9.54 5.02
CA ASN A 399 -20.08 -9.49 6.37
C ASN A 399 -21.36 -8.65 6.42
N ASP A 400 -22.35 -8.97 5.58
CA ASP A 400 -23.68 -8.35 5.50
C ASP A 400 -23.69 -6.86 5.06
N SER A 401 -22.60 -6.35 4.52
CA SER A 401 -22.48 -4.99 4.00
C SER A 401 -21.86 -4.96 2.60
N TRP A 402 -22.28 -3.99 1.79
CA TRP A 402 -21.67 -3.74 0.50
C TRP A 402 -20.54 -2.71 0.65
N TYR A 403 -19.43 -3.00 -0.02
CA TYR A 403 -18.24 -2.14 -0.13
C TYR A 403 -17.92 -1.91 -1.60
N LEU A 404 -17.40 -0.75 -1.93
CA LEU A 404 -16.91 -0.42 -3.26
C LEU A 404 -15.39 -0.28 -3.23
N PHE A 405 -14.74 -0.96 -4.17
CA PHE A 405 -13.29 -0.87 -4.38
C PHE A 405 -13.03 -0.27 -5.76
N ASN A 406 -12.05 0.62 -5.85
CA ASN A 406 -11.61 1.16 -7.14
C ASN A 406 -10.84 0.10 -7.97
N ASN A 407 -10.39 0.47 -9.16
CA ASN A 407 -9.66 -0.45 -10.04
C ASN A 407 -8.27 -0.86 -9.50
N TYR A 408 -7.75 -0.14 -8.51
CA TYR A 408 -6.51 -0.46 -7.79
C TYR A 408 -6.75 -1.27 -6.52
N GLY A 409 -7.99 -1.71 -6.27
CA GLY A 409 -8.37 -2.49 -5.10
C GLY A 409 -8.56 -1.68 -3.82
N GLN A 410 -8.43 -0.36 -3.85
CA GLN A 410 -8.59 0.48 -2.67
C GLN A 410 -10.07 0.68 -2.36
N MET A 411 -10.43 0.48 -1.09
CA MET A 411 -11.78 0.70 -0.58
C MET A 411 -12.16 2.19 -0.69
N GLU A 412 -13.31 2.46 -1.27
CA GLU A 412 -13.86 3.81 -1.37
C GLU A 412 -14.63 4.20 -0.09
N THR A 413 -14.65 5.50 0.23
CA THR A 413 -15.40 6.10 1.33
C THR A 413 -16.02 7.43 0.89
N GLY A 414 -17.09 7.87 1.56
CA GLY A 414 -17.79 9.09 1.19
C GLY A 414 -18.60 8.94 -0.10
N TRP A 415 -18.66 9.99 -0.91
CA TRP A 415 -19.38 9.99 -2.18
C TRP A 415 -18.65 9.20 -3.25
N ALA A 416 -19.31 8.25 -3.85
CA ALA A 416 -18.78 7.43 -4.93
C ALA A 416 -19.78 7.29 -6.08
N SER A 417 -19.28 7.20 -7.31
CA SER A 417 -20.09 6.97 -8.50
C SER A 417 -19.75 5.62 -9.13
N SER A 418 -20.77 4.80 -9.37
CA SER A 418 -20.65 3.52 -10.09
C SER A 418 -21.80 3.37 -11.06
N ASP A 419 -21.51 2.95 -12.29
CA ASP A 419 -22.50 2.76 -13.37
C ASP A 419 -23.45 3.97 -13.57
N GLY A 420 -22.91 5.19 -13.40
CA GLY A 420 -23.67 6.43 -13.56
C GLY A 420 -24.65 6.74 -12.42
N GLN A 421 -24.61 5.99 -11.32
CA GLN A 421 -25.39 6.23 -10.11
C GLN A 421 -24.48 6.70 -8.99
N TRP A 422 -25.02 7.53 -8.07
CA TRP A 422 -24.31 8.00 -6.89
C TRP A 422 -24.65 7.16 -5.67
N TYR A 423 -23.62 6.88 -4.87
CA TYR A 423 -23.68 6.14 -3.62
C TYR A 423 -22.96 6.93 -2.54
N TYR A 424 -23.23 6.58 -1.30
CA TYR A 424 -22.46 7.09 -0.17
C TYR A 424 -21.98 5.93 0.69
N LEU A 425 -20.68 5.87 0.88
CA LEU A 425 -20.00 4.89 1.74
C LEU A 425 -19.69 5.57 3.08
N SER A 426 -19.85 4.89 4.19
CA SER A 426 -19.45 5.41 5.49
C SER A 426 -17.93 5.60 5.56
N LYS A 427 -17.45 6.17 6.65
CA LYS A 427 -16.00 6.23 6.94
C LYS A 427 -15.35 4.83 7.03
N ASP A 428 -16.13 3.81 7.35
CA ASP A 428 -15.70 2.41 7.46
C ASP A 428 -15.93 1.64 6.13
N GLY A 429 -16.36 2.34 5.08
CA GLY A 429 -16.53 1.84 3.71
C GLY A 429 -17.88 1.19 3.40
N ASP A 430 -18.74 0.94 4.40
CA ASP A 430 -20.03 0.30 4.18
C ASP A 430 -21.03 1.20 3.45
N MET A 431 -21.73 0.63 2.47
CA MET A 431 -22.71 1.33 1.64
C MET A 431 -23.93 1.77 2.46
N GLN A 432 -24.27 3.05 2.37
CA GLN A 432 -25.35 3.64 3.12
C GLN A 432 -26.70 3.50 2.41
N LYS A 433 -27.77 3.34 3.21
CA LYS A 433 -29.17 3.18 2.76
C LYS A 433 -30.09 4.07 3.56
N GLY A 434 -31.29 4.36 3.01
CA GLY A 434 -32.29 5.21 3.66
C GLY A 434 -31.85 6.66 3.77
N TRP A 435 -32.40 7.38 4.76
CA TRP A 435 -32.10 8.78 5.01
C TRP A 435 -30.73 8.95 5.66
N LYS A 436 -29.91 9.85 5.09
CA LYS A 436 -28.59 10.22 5.63
C LYS A 436 -28.41 11.73 5.65
N TRP A 437 -27.86 12.23 6.76
CA TRP A 437 -27.47 13.63 6.91
C TRP A 437 -26.01 13.79 6.54
N ILE A 438 -25.74 14.43 5.40
CA ILE A 438 -24.40 14.58 4.82
C ILE A 438 -24.20 16.04 4.45
N ASP A 439 -23.12 16.65 4.88
CA ASP A 439 -22.74 18.04 4.52
C ASP A 439 -23.92 19.03 4.67
N GLN A 440 -24.61 18.98 5.82
CA GLN A 440 -25.72 19.87 6.18
C GLN A 440 -26.97 19.71 5.30
N ALA A 441 -27.15 18.56 4.64
CA ALA A 441 -28.34 18.24 3.86
C ALA A 441 -28.78 16.79 4.07
N TRP A 442 -30.09 16.53 3.95
CA TRP A 442 -30.64 15.20 3.92
C TRP A 442 -30.61 14.63 2.50
N TYR A 443 -30.18 13.37 2.38
CA TYR A 443 -30.23 12.57 1.18
C TYR A 443 -30.96 11.25 1.45
N TYR A 444 -31.53 10.66 0.42
CA TYR A 444 -32.16 9.35 0.52
C TYR A 444 -31.52 8.37 -0.44
N PHE A 445 -31.09 7.23 0.09
CA PHE A 445 -30.52 6.13 -0.66
C PHE A 445 -31.49 4.95 -0.71
N ALA A 446 -31.64 4.33 -1.87
CA ALA A 446 -32.48 3.14 -2.00
C ALA A 446 -31.93 1.95 -1.20
N GLU A 447 -32.67 0.85 -1.12
CA GLU A 447 -32.17 -0.39 -0.54
C GLU A 447 -30.98 -0.96 -1.33
N SER A 448 -30.89 -0.66 -2.63
CA SER A 448 -29.73 -0.95 -3.49
C SER A 448 -28.56 0.04 -3.35
N GLY A 449 -28.70 1.03 -2.46
CA GLY A 449 -27.68 2.03 -2.15
C GLY A 449 -27.64 3.26 -3.05
N GLU A 450 -28.37 3.30 -4.15
CA GLU A 450 -28.35 4.43 -5.09
C GLU A 450 -28.99 5.68 -4.49
N MET A 451 -28.37 6.83 -4.64
CA MET A 451 -28.96 8.13 -4.30
C MET A 451 -30.21 8.40 -5.14
N LYS A 452 -31.27 8.79 -4.48
CA LYS A 452 -32.53 9.13 -5.14
C LYS A 452 -32.61 10.63 -5.43
N THR A 453 -33.32 10.94 -6.53
CA THR A 453 -33.71 12.29 -6.93
C THR A 453 -35.20 12.30 -7.29
N GLY A 454 -35.82 13.48 -7.31
CA GLY A 454 -37.25 13.61 -7.58
C GLY A 454 -38.11 13.17 -6.39
N TRP A 455 -39.35 12.79 -6.71
CA TRP A 455 -40.31 12.37 -5.70
C TRP A 455 -40.00 10.96 -5.17
N ILE A 456 -39.96 10.85 -3.84
CA ILE A 456 -39.89 9.56 -3.14
C ILE A 456 -41.01 9.44 -2.11
N LYS A 457 -41.44 8.23 -1.83
CA LYS A 457 -42.35 7.94 -0.75
C LYS A 457 -41.63 7.11 0.30
N ASP A 458 -41.55 7.64 1.51
CA ASP A 458 -41.06 6.90 2.66
C ASP A 458 -42.16 6.79 3.70
N LYS A 459 -42.53 5.56 4.07
CA LYS A 459 -43.71 5.25 4.89
C LYS A 459 -44.97 5.88 4.26
N ASP A 460 -45.61 6.80 4.96
CA ASP A 460 -46.85 7.44 4.50
C ASP A 460 -46.64 8.82 3.88
N ASN A 461 -45.41 9.35 3.90
CA ASN A 461 -45.08 10.70 3.47
C ASN A 461 -44.34 10.74 2.13
N TRP A 462 -44.64 11.78 1.36
CA TRP A 462 -43.91 12.13 0.16
C TRP A 462 -42.84 13.17 0.44
N TYR A 463 -41.67 12.99 -0.20
CA TYR A 463 -40.52 13.90 -0.13
C TYR A 463 -40.03 14.18 -1.53
N TYR A 464 -39.37 15.30 -1.72
CA TYR A 464 -38.73 15.64 -2.98
C TYR A 464 -37.25 15.86 -2.80
N LEU A 465 -36.46 15.16 -3.61
CA LEU A 465 -35.00 15.32 -3.68
C LEU A 465 -34.67 16.12 -4.94
N ASN A 466 -33.86 17.16 -4.81
CA ASN A 466 -33.40 17.95 -5.95
C ASN A 466 -32.54 17.09 -6.89
N SER A 467 -32.16 17.62 -8.05
CA SER A 467 -31.28 16.94 -8.99
C SER A 467 -29.88 16.62 -8.43
N ASP A 468 -29.46 17.34 -7.38
CA ASP A 468 -28.22 17.07 -6.62
C ASP A 468 -28.43 16.08 -5.45
N GLY A 469 -29.61 15.50 -5.33
CA GLY A 469 -29.99 14.54 -4.29
C GLY A 469 -30.41 15.15 -2.95
N LYS A 470 -30.26 16.46 -2.76
CA LYS A 470 -30.62 17.10 -1.50
C LYS A 470 -32.14 17.18 -1.32
N MET A 471 -32.60 16.87 -0.10
CA MET A 471 -33.99 16.99 0.26
C MET A 471 -34.48 18.44 0.19
N LYS A 472 -35.57 18.67 -0.51
CA LYS A 472 -36.22 19.96 -0.64
C LYS A 472 -37.09 20.25 0.57
N THR A 473 -37.06 21.49 1.04
CA THR A 473 -38.01 22.05 1.99
C THR A 473 -38.60 23.35 1.45
N GLY A 474 -39.75 23.79 1.98
CA GLY A 474 -40.41 25.02 1.52
C GLY A 474 -41.10 24.86 0.18
N GLU A 475 -41.25 25.95 -0.57
CA GLU A 475 -41.94 25.95 -1.86
C GLU A 475 -41.18 25.21 -2.94
N LEU A 476 -41.90 24.41 -3.72
CA LEU A 476 -41.41 23.65 -4.86
C LEU A 476 -42.33 23.90 -6.06
N GLN A 477 -41.74 24.43 -7.14
CA GLN A 477 -42.41 24.60 -8.42
C GLN A 477 -41.95 23.51 -9.38
N LEU A 478 -42.88 22.69 -9.84
CA LEU A 478 -42.64 21.71 -10.90
C LEU A 478 -43.62 21.97 -12.04
N ASP A 479 -43.12 22.38 -13.17
CA ASP A 479 -43.90 22.82 -14.32
C ASP A 479 -44.89 23.93 -13.91
N LYS A 480 -46.20 23.63 -13.98
CA LYS A 480 -47.26 24.55 -13.58
C LYS A 480 -47.85 24.27 -12.19
N GLN A 481 -47.30 23.29 -11.47
CA GLN A 481 -47.80 22.84 -10.17
C GLN A 481 -46.91 23.39 -9.05
N GLU A 482 -47.57 23.85 -7.99
CA GLU A 482 -46.90 24.32 -6.77
C GLU A 482 -47.16 23.36 -5.61
N TYR A 483 -46.07 22.94 -4.98
CA TYR A 483 -46.07 22.10 -3.81
C TYR A 483 -45.40 22.83 -2.64
N VAL A 484 -45.64 22.39 -1.44
CA VAL A 484 -44.91 22.85 -0.26
C VAL A 484 -44.47 21.67 0.56
N LEU A 485 -43.16 21.64 0.83
CA LEU A 485 -42.55 20.66 1.70
C LEU A 485 -42.34 21.31 3.08
N ALA A 486 -42.70 20.61 4.13
CA ALA A 486 -42.50 21.04 5.50
C ALA A 486 -41.02 21.17 5.87
N ASN A 487 -40.71 21.68 7.05
CA ASN A 487 -39.31 21.82 7.48
C ASN A 487 -38.57 20.49 7.64
N ASP A 488 -39.32 19.41 7.89
CA ASP A 488 -38.80 18.02 7.92
C ASP A 488 -38.84 17.32 6.54
N GLY A 489 -39.19 18.06 5.48
CA GLY A 489 -39.20 17.64 4.11
C GLY A 489 -40.48 16.94 3.62
N HIS A 490 -41.43 16.58 4.48
CA HIS A 490 -42.62 15.92 3.99
C HIS A 490 -43.54 16.87 3.19
N MET A 491 -44.16 16.36 2.15
CA MET A 491 -45.12 17.13 1.32
C MET A 491 -46.39 17.44 2.08
N LEU A 492 -46.75 18.71 2.10
CA LEU A 492 -47.99 19.16 2.75
C LEU A 492 -49.21 18.72 1.92
N THR A 493 -50.23 18.24 2.63
CA THR A 493 -51.59 17.99 2.12
C THR A 493 -52.62 18.56 3.07
N GLY A 494 -53.85 18.85 2.57
CA GLY A 494 -54.91 19.44 3.39
C GLY A 494 -54.70 20.94 3.62
N TRP A 495 -55.33 21.43 4.70
CA TRP A 495 -55.33 22.86 5.05
C TRP A 495 -54.02 23.29 5.71
N ASN A 496 -53.44 24.38 5.18
CA ASN A 496 -52.36 25.11 5.83
C ASN A 496 -52.66 26.62 5.81
N GLY A 497 -53.19 27.12 6.91
CA GLY A 497 -53.66 28.48 7.01
C GLY A 497 -54.82 28.79 6.03
N ASN A 498 -54.60 29.73 5.11
CA ASN A 498 -55.55 30.08 4.05
C ASN A 498 -55.33 29.35 2.72
N TYR A 499 -54.45 28.38 2.72
CA TYR A 499 -54.13 27.58 1.55
C TYR A 499 -54.59 26.12 1.72
N TYR A 500 -54.93 25.48 0.63
CA TYR A 500 -55.27 24.07 0.63
C TYR A 500 -54.41 23.32 -0.39
N TYR A 501 -53.82 22.25 0.08
CA TYR A 501 -53.02 21.34 -0.74
C TYR A 501 -53.83 20.06 -0.94
N ARG A 502 -53.99 19.68 -2.24
CA ARG A 502 -54.71 18.47 -2.58
C ARG A 502 -54.03 17.23 -2.04
N THR A 503 -54.67 16.09 -2.10
CA THR A 503 -54.08 14.80 -1.72
C THR A 503 -52.86 14.46 -2.62
N SER A 504 -52.79 15.02 -3.83
CA SER A 504 -51.64 14.97 -4.75
C SER A 504 -50.55 15.98 -4.38
N GLY A 505 -50.72 16.79 -3.31
CA GLY A 505 -49.78 17.80 -2.84
C GLY A 505 -49.84 19.17 -3.54
N GLU A 506 -50.56 19.28 -4.62
CA GLU A 506 -50.66 20.52 -5.41
C GLU A 506 -51.46 21.59 -4.63
N ARG A 507 -50.97 22.84 -4.66
CA ARG A 507 -51.74 23.96 -4.15
C ARG A 507 -52.98 24.25 -4.99
N ALA A 508 -54.14 24.33 -4.37
CA ALA A 508 -55.36 24.73 -5.07
C ALA A 508 -55.27 26.22 -5.45
N LYS A 509 -55.40 26.51 -6.75
CA LYS A 509 -55.36 27.86 -7.33
C LYS A 509 -56.42 28.02 -8.43
N GLU A 510 -56.95 29.26 -8.56
CA GLU A 510 -57.91 29.64 -9.61
C GLU A 510 -58.97 28.58 -9.85
N SER A 511 -59.48 27.95 -8.79
CA SER A 511 -60.35 26.80 -8.93
C SER A 511 -61.25 26.64 -7.70
N TRP A 512 -62.42 26.07 -7.99
CA TRP A 512 -63.22 25.47 -6.97
C TRP A 512 -62.66 24.12 -6.56
N THR A 513 -62.66 23.87 -5.26
CA THR A 513 -62.17 22.61 -4.70
C THR A 513 -63.15 22.11 -3.67
N GLU A 514 -63.62 20.86 -3.81
CA GLU A 514 -64.48 20.20 -2.84
C GLU A 514 -63.64 19.61 -1.72
N ILE A 515 -63.91 20.02 -0.47
CA ILE A 515 -63.22 19.57 0.71
C ILE A 515 -64.27 19.25 1.76
N ASP A 516 -64.31 18.04 2.27
CA ASP A 516 -65.29 17.57 3.27
C ASP A 516 -66.73 17.91 2.87
N ALA A 517 -67.10 17.60 1.62
CA ALA A 517 -68.39 17.86 1.02
C ALA A 517 -68.82 19.36 0.98
N LYS A 518 -67.87 20.29 1.12
CA LYS A 518 -68.06 21.73 0.97
C LYS A 518 -67.17 22.25 -0.17
N TRP A 519 -67.69 23.28 -0.89
CA TRP A 519 -66.95 23.87 -1.98
C TRP A 519 -66.32 25.18 -1.56
N TYR A 520 -65.04 25.33 -1.92
CA TYR A 520 -64.18 26.48 -1.64
C TYR A 520 -63.57 27.01 -2.93
N TYR A 521 -63.43 28.30 -3.09
CA TYR A 521 -62.74 28.93 -4.20
C TYR A 521 -61.41 29.51 -3.80
N PHE A 522 -60.35 29.11 -4.52
CA PHE A 522 -59.01 29.63 -4.30
C PHE A 522 -58.64 30.64 -5.39
N LYS A 523 -58.03 31.76 -4.99
CA LYS A 523 -57.55 32.82 -5.85
C LYS A 523 -56.38 32.36 -6.71
N ALA A 524 -55.91 33.20 -7.66
CA ALA A 524 -54.70 32.94 -8.47
C ALA A 524 -53.42 32.75 -7.65
N ASN A 525 -53.31 33.44 -6.50
CA ASN A 525 -52.21 33.27 -5.56
C ASN A 525 -52.39 32.07 -4.61
N GLY A 526 -53.40 31.25 -4.81
CA GLY A 526 -53.71 30.08 -3.99
C GLY A 526 -54.41 30.36 -2.67
N GLU A 527 -54.68 31.62 -2.34
CA GLU A 527 -55.33 31.98 -1.09
C GLU A 527 -56.83 31.71 -1.15
N LEU A 528 -57.40 31.21 -0.07
CA LEU A 528 -58.84 31.03 0.08
C LEU A 528 -59.59 32.32 -0.06
N LEU A 529 -60.56 32.39 -0.96
CA LEU A 529 -61.47 33.53 -1.09
C LEU A 529 -62.54 33.48 0.05
N LYS A 530 -62.67 34.58 0.80
CA LYS A 530 -63.60 34.69 1.93
C LYS A 530 -64.48 35.94 1.80
N SER A 531 -65.76 35.86 2.23
CA SER A 531 -66.69 36.99 2.29
C SER A 531 -66.77 37.82 1.00
N ARG A 532 -66.64 37.20 -0.20
CA ARG A 532 -66.62 37.87 -1.52
C ARG A 532 -67.27 37.04 -2.58
N LYS A 533 -67.50 37.65 -3.74
CA LYS A 533 -67.88 36.93 -4.96
C LYS A 533 -66.63 36.39 -5.67
N THR A 534 -66.82 35.22 -6.21
CA THR A 534 -65.84 34.56 -7.10
C THR A 534 -65.90 35.18 -8.51
N PRO A 535 -64.86 35.03 -9.39
CA PRO A 535 -64.87 35.52 -10.74
C PRO A 535 -66.06 35.04 -11.61
N ASP A 536 -66.56 33.86 -11.34
CA ASP A 536 -67.74 33.24 -11.96
C ASP A 536 -69.07 33.59 -11.28
N GLY A 537 -69.06 34.56 -10.33
CA GLY A 537 -70.25 35.23 -9.78
C GLY A 537 -70.88 34.59 -8.53
N TYR A 538 -70.35 33.50 -8.01
CA TYR A 538 -70.83 32.86 -6.78
C TYR A 538 -70.34 33.56 -5.52
N THR A 539 -71.06 33.41 -4.42
CA THR A 539 -70.68 34.04 -3.13
C THR A 539 -70.19 32.99 -2.16
N VAL A 540 -69.06 33.28 -1.50
CA VAL A 540 -68.51 32.49 -0.39
C VAL A 540 -68.68 33.22 0.94
N ASP A 541 -68.89 32.49 2.02
CA ASP A 541 -69.05 33.01 3.39
C ASP A 541 -67.72 33.46 4.04
N ALA A 542 -67.77 33.83 5.29
CA ALA A 542 -66.59 34.25 6.08
C ALA A 542 -65.59 33.11 6.31
N LYS A 543 -66.00 31.85 6.17
CA LYS A 543 -65.14 30.66 6.22
C LYS A 543 -64.69 30.21 4.83
N GLY A 544 -65.15 30.93 3.76
CA GLY A 544 -64.80 30.60 2.38
C GLY A 544 -65.70 29.53 1.74
N VAL A 545 -66.75 29.08 2.44
CA VAL A 545 -67.68 28.05 1.95
C VAL A 545 -68.69 28.66 0.98
N TRP A 546 -68.94 27.99 -0.11
CA TRP A 546 -69.97 28.38 -1.07
C TRP A 546 -71.38 28.30 -0.47
N LEU A 547 -72.17 29.38 -0.68
CA LEU A 547 -73.49 29.56 -0.07
C LEU A 547 -74.68 29.03 -0.88
N LYS A 548 -74.47 28.57 -2.14
CA LYS A 548 -75.53 28.01 -3.01
C LYS A 548 -75.03 26.80 -3.80
N ASP A 549 -75.95 25.97 -4.30
CA ASP A 549 -75.60 24.81 -5.09
C ASP A 549 -74.88 25.14 -6.39
N ILE A 550 -73.68 24.52 -6.62
CA ILE A 550 -72.95 24.60 -7.87
C ILE A 550 -73.68 23.78 -8.94
N PRO A 551 -73.77 24.25 -10.21
CA PRO A 551 -74.32 23.46 -11.29
C PRO A 551 -73.61 22.11 -11.46
N GLN A 552 -74.36 21.05 -11.75
CA GLN A 552 -73.87 19.66 -11.84
C GLN A 552 -72.69 19.50 -12.84
N GLU A 553 -72.67 20.32 -13.91
CA GLU A 553 -71.62 20.32 -14.91
C GLU A 553 -70.26 20.76 -14.37
N VAL A 554 -70.23 21.78 -13.54
CA VAL A 554 -69.01 22.27 -12.90
C VAL A 554 -68.44 21.24 -11.94
N LYS A 555 -69.28 20.54 -11.17
CA LYS A 555 -68.89 19.44 -10.27
C LYS A 555 -68.23 18.28 -11.05
N LYS A 556 -68.73 17.98 -12.24
CA LYS A 556 -68.22 16.87 -13.07
C LYS A 556 -66.85 17.18 -13.64
N VAL A 557 -66.66 18.37 -14.22
CA VAL A 557 -65.39 18.78 -14.84
C VAL A 557 -64.26 18.85 -13.80
N GLN A 558 -64.55 19.35 -12.59
CA GLN A 558 -63.56 19.44 -11.51
C GLN A 558 -63.13 18.06 -10.96
N LYS A 559 -64.09 17.13 -10.79
CA LYS A 559 -63.76 15.74 -10.37
C LYS A 559 -62.91 14.99 -11.41
N GLU A 560 -63.23 15.21 -12.69
CA GLU A 560 -62.45 14.58 -13.81
C GLU A 560 -61.04 15.15 -13.89
N THR A 561 -60.86 16.47 -13.67
CA THR A 561 -59.56 17.12 -13.67
C THR A 561 -58.69 16.69 -12.47
N GLU A 562 -59.29 16.52 -11.29
CA GLU A 562 -58.61 16.04 -10.10
C GLU A 562 -58.19 14.59 -10.21
N LYS A 563 -59.04 13.73 -10.77
CA LYS A 563 -58.75 12.33 -11.05
C LYS A 563 -57.59 12.17 -12.07
N ALA A 564 -57.60 12.97 -13.17
CA ALA A 564 -56.55 12.96 -14.15
C ALA A 564 -55.18 13.39 -13.55
N ARG A 565 -55.17 14.41 -12.68
CA ARG A 565 -53.96 14.90 -12.00
C ARG A 565 -53.38 13.88 -11.03
N THR A 566 -54.21 13.21 -10.24
CA THR A 566 -53.77 12.14 -9.30
C THR A 566 -53.16 10.98 -10.08
N THR A 567 -53.79 10.57 -11.20
CA THR A 567 -53.28 9.49 -12.07
C THR A 567 -51.92 9.88 -12.70
N THR A 568 -51.72 11.14 -13.07
CA THR A 568 -50.45 11.59 -13.68
C THR A 568 -49.30 11.54 -12.68
N VAL A 569 -49.54 11.95 -11.42
CA VAL A 569 -48.53 11.84 -10.34
C VAL A 569 -48.23 10.40 -10.00
N GLU A 570 -49.25 9.55 -9.87
CA GLU A 570 -49.07 8.11 -9.60
C GLU A 570 -48.33 7.38 -10.74
N ASN A 571 -48.61 7.75 -12.02
CA ASN A 571 -47.92 7.17 -13.16
C ASN A 571 -46.47 7.63 -13.29
N ALA A 572 -46.16 8.90 -13.01
CA ALA A 572 -44.79 9.39 -12.94
C ALA A 572 -43.97 8.68 -11.84
N LEU A 573 -44.65 8.31 -10.75
CA LEU A 573 -44.07 7.59 -9.64
C LEU A 573 -43.88 6.08 -9.91
N LYS A 574 -44.78 5.46 -10.67
CA LYS A 574 -44.68 4.05 -11.08
C LYS A 574 -43.59 3.82 -12.14
N ASN A 575 -43.40 4.74 -13.08
CA ASN A 575 -42.36 4.61 -14.11
C ASN A 575 -40.95 4.63 -13.51
N ASN A 576 -40.74 5.33 -12.38
CA ASN A 576 -39.48 5.27 -11.64
C ASN A 576 -39.24 3.95 -10.88
N SER A 577 -40.26 3.11 -10.71
CA SER A 577 -40.15 1.81 -10.01
C SER A 577 -40.01 0.58 -10.96
N ILE A 578 -40.39 0.71 -12.23
CA ILE A 578 -40.45 -0.43 -13.16
C ILE A 578 -39.10 -0.68 -13.88
N GLU A 579 -38.21 0.30 -13.97
CA GLU A 579 -36.86 0.08 -14.52
C GLU A 579 -35.93 -0.78 -13.66
N LYS A 580 -36.36 -1.18 -12.46
CA LYS A 580 -35.50 -1.83 -11.44
C LYS A 580 -35.62 -3.36 -11.38
N ASP A 581 -36.64 -4.00 -11.92
CA ASP A 581 -36.79 -5.45 -11.75
C ASP A 581 -36.03 -6.32 -12.76
N HIS A 582 -35.52 -5.75 -13.85
CA HIS A 582 -34.81 -6.53 -14.86
C HIS A 582 -33.30 -6.71 -14.64
N ARG A 583 -32.69 -6.05 -13.62
CA ARG A 583 -31.24 -6.20 -13.31
C ARG A 583 -30.91 -7.23 -12.25
N ARG A 584 -31.88 -7.77 -11.53
CA ARG A 584 -31.64 -8.72 -10.43
C ARG A 584 -31.41 -10.18 -10.84
N GLU A 585 -31.63 -10.56 -12.08
CA GLU A 585 -31.50 -11.96 -12.48
C GLU A 585 -30.16 -12.39 -13.06
N ASN A 586 -29.18 -11.47 -13.23
CA ASN A 586 -27.91 -11.80 -13.88
C ASN A 586 -26.68 -11.84 -12.95
N GLU A 587 -26.81 -11.66 -11.63
CA GLU A 587 -25.65 -11.60 -10.72
C GLU A 587 -25.57 -12.72 -9.68
N THR A 588 -26.38 -13.77 -9.78
CA THR A 588 -26.32 -14.91 -8.83
C THR A 588 -25.77 -16.18 -9.47
N HIS A 589 -24.60 -16.12 -10.10
CA HIS A 589 -23.78 -17.31 -10.38
C HIS A 589 -22.31 -16.93 -10.36
N ASP A 590 -21.76 -16.85 -9.18
CA ASP A 590 -20.32 -16.96 -9.03
C ASP A 590 -19.98 -18.25 -8.28
N ALA A 591 -19.03 -18.93 -8.89
CA ALA A 591 -18.73 -20.32 -8.73
C ALA A 591 -18.02 -20.63 -7.38
N ASN A 592 -18.23 -21.84 -6.93
CA ASN A 592 -17.54 -22.50 -5.83
C ASN A 592 -15.99 -22.40 -5.99
N PRO A 593 -15.24 -21.92 -4.99
CA PRO A 593 -13.79 -21.66 -5.06
C PRO A 593 -12.93 -22.84 -5.52
N SER A 594 -13.35 -24.06 -5.20
CA SER A 594 -12.61 -25.27 -5.58
C SER A 594 -12.55 -25.53 -7.09
N SER A 595 -13.45 -24.95 -7.89
CA SER A 595 -13.45 -25.14 -9.35
C SER A 595 -12.57 -24.11 -10.09
N VAL A 596 -12.25 -22.98 -9.45
CA VAL A 596 -11.43 -21.92 -10.04
C VAL A 596 -9.94 -22.27 -9.94
N LEU A 597 -9.52 -22.92 -8.86
CA LEU A 597 -8.13 -23.30 -8.64
C LEU A 597 -7.66 -24.45 -9.55
N GLU A 598 -8.56 -25.37 -9.94
CA GLU A 598 -8.22 -26.41 -10.92
C GLU A 598 -8.04 -25.88 -12.35
N LYS A 599 -8.64 -24.73 -12.70
CA LYS A 599 -8.46 -24.13 -14.03
C LYS A 599 -7.13 -23.42 -14.22
N HIS A 600 -6.51 -22.95 -13.14
CA HIS A 600 -5.23 -22.24 -13.23
C HIS A 600 -4.02 -23.16 -13.48
N SER A 601 -4.12 -24.45 -13.19
CA SER A 601 -3.04 -25.40 -13.43
C SER A 601 -2.91 -25.83 -14.89
N ASN A 602 -3.88 -25.54 -15.75
CA ASN A 602 -3.93 -26.03 -17.13
C ASN A 602 -3.72 -24.97 -18.23
N GLU A 603 -3.72 -23.66 -17.90
CA GLU A 603 -3.59 -22.61 -18.92
C GLU A 603 -2.17 -22.08 -19.14
N GLU A 604 -1.19 -22.41 -18.29
CA GLU A 604 0.18 -21.92 -18.43
C GLU A 604 1.04 -22.66 -19.50
N ASN A 605 0.48 -23.62 -20.24
CA ASN A 605 1.24 -24.38 -21.25
C ASN A 605 1.21 -23.81 -22.68
N HIS A 606 0.59 -22.66 -22.94
CA HIS A 606 0.54 -22.07 -24.28
C HIS A 606 0.73 -20.57 -24.28
N LEU A 607 1.93 -20.07 -24.05
CA LEU A 607 2.34 -18.73 -24.51
C LEU A 607 3.88 -18.64 -24.56
N SER A 608 4.45 -19.25 -25.59
CA SER A 608 5.75 -18.82 -26.11
C SER A 608 5.49 -18.09 -27.44
N SER A 609 5.40 -16.79 -27.41
CA SER A 609 5.68 -15.94 -28.57
C SER A 609 5.99 -14.52 -28.10
N THR A 610 7.25 -14.16 -28.29
CA THR A 610 7.86 -12.84 -28.15
C THR A 610 7.04 -11.72 -28.79
N PRO A 611 6.89 -10.55 -28.16
CA PRO A 611 6.47 -9.34 -28.85
C PRO A 611 7.65 -8.70 -29.56
N LYS A 612 7.47 -8.41 -30.83
CA LYS A 612 8.35 -7.58 -31.64
C LYS A 612 8.33 -6.14 -31.09
N GLN A 613 9.52 -5.55 -30.97
CA GLN A 613 9.74 -4.13 -30.85
C GLN A 613 9.07 -3.39 -32.02
N SER A 614 8.37 -2.30 -31.72
CA SER A 614 8.15 -1.20 -32.66
C SER A 614 8.75 0.07 -32.05
N GLU A 615 9.71 0.60 -32.79
CA GLU A 615 10.31 1.93 -32.64
C GLU A 615 9.23 3.04 -32.73
N GLU A 616 9.20 3.95 -31.76
CA GLU A 616 9.33 5.40 -31.94
C GLU A 616 9.56 6.05 -30.58
#